data_d0cc5670b3f0402410325a068c26562e
#
_entry.id   d0cc5670b3f0402410325a068c26562e
#
_cell.length_a   1.000
_cell.length_b   1.000
_cell.length_c   1.000
_cell.angle_alpha   90.00
_cell.angle_beta   90.00
_cell.angle_gamma   90.00
#
_symmetry.space_group_name_H-M   'P 1'
#
loop_
_entity.id
_entity.type
_entity.pdbx_description
1 polymer ?
#
loop_
_entity_poly.entity_id
_entity_poly.type
_entity_poly.pdbx_seq_one_letter_code
_entity_poly.pdbx_strand_id
1 'polypeptide(L)'
;MSFIEVLILGFIQGIAEFLPISSSAHLIIFRDIFGIGAGMSANMELTFDIALHFGTLLAIGVFFFWDFIKMIQKGFTKGVKDDDGKILWYLVAATIPAAIVGVLFEEPIEKIIRSNYVVIALALAIMGIVIYIADKYSLSLIHISEPTRPISISYS
;
A
#
# COMPACT_ATOMS: atom_id res chain seq x y z
N MET A 1 0.66 14.84 21.71
CA MET A 1 1.34 15.16 20.44
C MET A 1 1.21 16.63 20.11
N SER A 2 2.28 17.25 19.64
CA SER A 2 2.24 18.62 19.12
C SER A 2 1.67 18.65 17.68
N PHE A 3 1.23 19.81 17.22
CA PHE A 3 0.74 19.98 15.86
C PHE A 3 1.82 19.64 14.80
N ILE A 4 3.08 19.94 15.09
CA ILE A 4 4.20 19.62 14.21
C ILE A 4 4.41 18.11 14.08
N GLU A 5 4.32 17.35 15.19
CA GLU A 5 4.41 15.90 15.17
C GLU A 5 3.30 15.25 14.32
N VAL A 6 2.09 15.79 14.43
CA VAL A 6 0.94 15.35 13.60
C VAL A 6 1.22 15.57 12.11
N LEU A 7 1.75 16.75 11.74
CA LEU A 7 2.11 17.06 10.36
C LEU A 7 3.22 16.14 9.83
N ILE A 8 4.25 15.89 10.64
CA ILE A 8 5.36 14.99 10.26
C ILE A 8 4.83 13.58 10.00
N LEU A 9 4.05 13.02 10.92
CA LEU A 9 3.48 11.68 10.73
C LEU A 9 2.51 11.61 9.56
N GLY A 10 1.70 12.66 9.35
CA GLY A 10 0.82 12.76 8.18
C GLY A 10 1.58 12.81 6.85
N PHE A 11 2.71 13.51 6.81
CA PHE A 11 3.59 13.57 5.63
C PHE A 11 4.25 12.21 5.35
N ILE A 12 4.76 11.55 6.39
CA ILE A 12 5.34 10.20 6.30
C ILE A 12 4.28 9.21 5.79
N GLN A 13 3.07 9.24 6.38
CA GLN A 13 1.95 8.41 5.95
C GLN A 13 1.62 8.65 4.47
N GLY A 14 1.50 9.91 4.06
CA GLY A 14 1.18 10.26 2.67
C GLY A 14 2.20 9.72 1.67
N ILE A 15 3.50 9.76 1.98
CA ILE A 15 4.55 9.19 1.12
C ILE A 15 4.54 7.66 1.18
N ALA A 16 4.51 7.09 2.37
CA ALA A 16 4.65 5.66 2.57
C ALA A 16 3.46 4.86 2.04
N GLU A 17 2.26 5.46 1.97
CA GLU A 17 1.07 4.82 1.42
C GLU A 17 1.14 4.61 -0.10
N PHE A 18 1.83 5.49 -0.82
CA PHE A 18 2.00 5.35 -2.26
C PHE A 18 3.22 4.51 -2.66
N LEU A 19 4.07 4.19 -1.71
CA LEU A 19 5.22 3.32 -1.92
C LEU A 19 4.93 1.92 -1.36
N PRO A 20 5.39 0.83 -1.98
CA PRO A 20 5.16 -0.53 -1.50
C PRO A 20 6.12 -0.88 -0.33
N ILE A 21 6.12 -0.06 0.74
CA ILE A 21 7.11 -0.12 1.83
C ILE A 21 6.52 -0.27 3.23
N SER A 22 5.20 -0.49 3.37
CA SER A 22 4.47 -0.55 4.63
C SER A 22 4.46 0.78 5.42
N SER A 23 3.40 1.56 5.24
CA SER A 23 3.21 2.83 5.96
C SER A 23 3.15 2.67 7.48
N SER A 24 2.43 1.65 7.97
CA SER A 24 2.33 1.36 9.41
C SER A 24 3.69 1.10 10.05
N ALA A 25 4.56 0.34 9.38
CA ALA A 25 5.91 0.07 9.87
C ALA A 25 6.74 1.35 9.96
N HIS A 26 6.63 2.25 8.97
CA HIS A 26 7.32 3.53 9.01
C HIS A 26 6.83 4.43 10.13
N LEU A 27 5.51 4.50 10.36
CA LEU A 27 4.96 5.27 11.47
C LEU A 27 5.48 4.79 12.83
N ILE A 28 5.53 3.47 13.06
CA ILE A 28 6.06 2.87 14.29
C ILE A 28 7.54 3.21 14.45
N ILE A 29 8.36 2.97 13.43
CA ILE A 29 9.80 3.23 13.47
C ILE A 29 10.11 4.71 13.71
N PHE A 30 9.42 5.62 13.00
CA PHE A 30 9.63 7.06 13.18
C PHE A 30 9.23 7.54 14.57
N ARG A 31 8.15 7.01 15.16
CA ARG A 31 7.79 7.32 16.54
C ARG A 31 8.86 6.87 17.52
N ASP A 32 9.34 5.66 17.37
CA ASP A 32 10.34 5.08 18.28
C ASP A 32 11.67 5.81 18.20
N ILE A 33 12.19 6.05 16.98
CA ILE A 33 13.49 6.73 16.79
C ILE A 33 13.45 8.19 17.24
N PHE A 34 12.38 8.92 16.92
CA PHE A 34 12.32 10.37 17.17
C PHE A 34 11.52 10.73 18.43
N GLY A 35 11.01 9.74 19.17
CA GLY A 35 10.22 9.95 20.38
C GLY A 35 8.90 10.70 20.11
N ILE A 36 8.36 10.62 18.90
CA ILE A 36 7.14 11.32 18.50
C ILE A 36 5.94 10.68 19.20
N GLY A 37 5.14 11.50 19.89
CA GLY A 37 3.99 11.01 20.65
C GLY A 37 4.36 10.31 21.96
N ALA A 38 5.56 10.56 22.51
CA ALA A 38 5.98 10.03 23.80
C ALA A 38 4.91 10.25 24.88
N GLY A 39 4.52 9.17 25.56
CA GLY A 39 3.47 9.19 26.58
C GLY A 39 2.05 8.89 26.07
N MET A 40 1.87 8.61 24.79
CA MET A 40 0.59 8.07 24.30
C MET A 40 0.45 6.61 24.70
N SER A 41 -0.80 6.19 24.97
CA SER A 41 -1.09 4.77 25.14
C SER A 41 -1.10 4.06 23.77
N ALA A 42 -0.82 2.76 23.74
CA ALA A 42 -0.85 1.96 22.51
C ALA A 42 -2.19 2.07 21.73
N ASN A 43 -3.31 2.14 22.46
CA ASN A 43 -4.63 2.33 21.86
C ASN A 43 -4.78 3.71 21.20
N MET A 44 -4.18 4.75 21.78
CA MET A 44 -4.22 6.10 21.21
C MET A 44 -3.34 6.21 19.97
N GLU A 45 -2.17 5.56 19.96
CA GLU A 45 -1.32 5.44 18.78
C GLU A 45 -2.02 4.71 17.64
N LEU A 46 -2.66 3.57 17.94
CA LEU A 46 -3.44 2.82 16.96
C LEU A 46 -4.58 3.64 16.37
N THR A 47 -5.33 4.35 17.23
CA THR A 47 -6.43 5.22 16.77
C THR A 47 -5.93 6.33 15.87
N PHE A 48 -4.77 6.90 16.18
CA PHE A 48 -4.16 7.94 15.37
C PHE A 48 -3.67 7.40 14.02
N ASP A 49 -3.06 6.21 14.00
CA ASP A 49 -2.65 5.53 12.77
C ASP A 49 -3.84 5.25 11.86
N ILE A 50 -4.95 4.76 12.42
CA ILE A 50 -6.19 4.54 11.68
C ILE A 50 -6.71 5.86 11.08
N ALA A 51 -6.66 6.96 11.84
CA ALA A 51 -7.08 8.26 11.34
C ALA A 51 -6.20 8.75 10.17
N LEU A 52 -4.88 8.52 10.23
CA LEU A 52 -3.97 8.84 9.12
C LEU A 52 -4.27 8.01 7.86
N HIS A 53 -4.48 6.70 8.02
CA HIS A 53 -4.87 5.82 6.91
C HIS A 53 -6.22 6.22 6.31
N PHE A 54 -7.18 6.61 7.15
CA PHE A 54 -8.46 7.12 6.67
C PHE A 54 -8.31 8.41 5.86
N GLY A 55 -7.40 9.30 6.28
CA GLY A 55 -7.08 10.52 5.52
C GLY A 55 -6.51 10.21 4.13
N THR A 56 -5.57 9.27 4.02
CA THR A 56 -5.02 8.85 2.72
C THR A 56 -6.07 8.12 1.87
N LEU A 57 -6.92 7.29 2.47
CA LEU A 57 -8.03 6.64 1.78
C LEU A 57 -9.00 7.66 1.17
N LEU A 58 -9.35 8.71 1.92
CA LEU A 58 -10.18 9.80 1.40
C LEU A 58 -9.51 10.53 0.24
N ALA A 59 -8.22 10.84 0.36
CA ALA A 59 -7.46 11.51 -0.70
C ALA A 59 -7.44 10.68 -2.00
N ILE A 60 -7.15 9.38 -1.89
CA ILE A 60 -7.17 8.42 -3.00
C ILE A 60 -8.60 8.32 -3.59
N GLY A 61 -9.60 8.20 -2.73
CA GLY A 61 -11.00 8.12 -3.14
C GLY A 61 -11.47 9.34 -3.91
N VAL A 62 -11.06 10.54 -3.51
CA VAL A 62 -11.38 11.78 -4.23
C VAL A 62 -10.60 11.88 -5.54
N PHE A 63 -9.30 11.58 -5.53
CA PHE A 63 -8.44 11.70 -6.71
C PHE A 63 -8.84 10.73 -7.83
N PHE A 64 -9.09 9.46 -7.49
CA PHE A 64 -9.46 8.42 -8.44
C PHE A 64 -10.97 8.16 -8.51
N PHE A 65 -11.80 9.10 -8.05
CA PHE A 65 -13.25 8.91 -7.94
C PHE A 65 -13.89 8.39 -9.24
N TRP A 66 -13.58 9.03 -10.37
CA TRP A 66 -14.16 8.66 -11.66
C TRP A 66 -13.64 7.31 -12.17
N ASP A 67 -12.42 6.96 -11.85
CA ASP A 67 -11.85 5.67 -12.24
C ASP A 67 -12.49 4.54 -11.45
N PHE A 68 -12.73 4.73 -10.15
CA PHE A 68 -13.51 3.78 -9.34
C PHE A 68 -14.95 3.61 -9.84
N ILE A 69 -15.63 4.70 -10.18
CA ILE A 69 -16.98 4.63 -10.72
C ILE A 69 -17.01 3.84 -12.04
N LYS A 70 -16.08 4.11 -12.97
CA LYS A 70 -15.98 3.39 -14.24
C LYS A 70 -15.69 1.89 -14.01
N MET A 71 -14.74 1.58 -13.13
CA MET A 71 -14.38 0.20 -12.79
C MET A 71 -15.59 -0.56 -12.22
N ILE A 72 -16.32 0.04 -11.28
CA ILE A 72 -17.52 -0.55 -10.67
C ILE A 72 -18.61 -0.76 -11.73
N GLN A 73 -18.94 0.26 -12.52
CA GLN A 73 -19.95 0.16 -13.57
C GLN A 73 -19.61 -0.93 -14.58
N LYS A 74 -18.37 -0.99 -15.07
CA LYS A 74 -17.94 -2.01 -16.03
C LYS A 74 -17.88 -3.40 -15.41
N GLY A 75 -17.48 -3.50 -14.14
CA GLY A 75 -17.46 -4.77 -13.42
C GLY A 75 -18.85 -5.40 -13.29
N PHE A 76 -19.88 -4.61 -13.02
CA PHE A 76 -21.25 -5.12 -12.93
C PHE A 76 -21.95 -5.26 -14.28
N THR A 77 -21.66 -4.42 -15.28
CA THR A 77 -22.35 -4.48 -16.59
C THR A 77 -21.69 -5.44 -17.56
N LYS A 78 -20.36 -5.53 -17.58
CA LYS A 78 -19.60 -6.35 -18.54
C LYS A 78 -18.83 -7.51 -17.88
N GLY A 79 -18.73 -7.49 -16.54
CA GLY A 79 -18.03 -8.51 -15.77
C GLY A 79 -16.55 -8.62 -16.16
N VAL A 80 -16.08 -9.87 -16.31
CA VAL A 80 -14.68 -10.16 -16.68
C VAL A 80 -14.39 -10.06 -18.19
N LYS A 81 -15.32 -9.57 -18.99
CA LYS A 81 -15.14 -9.43 -20.45
C LYS A 81 -14.48 -8.10 -20.84
N ASP A 82 -14.51 -7.10 -19.97
CA ASP A 82 -13.91 -5.79 -20.14
C ASP A 82 -12.69 -5.68 -19.23
N ASP A 83 -11.61 -5.02 -19.66
CA ASP A 83 -10.37 -4.95 -18.88
C ASP A 83 -10.52 -4.20 -17.56
N ASP A 84 -11.27 -3.10 -17.54
CA ASP A 84 -11.56 -2.40 -16.28
C ASP A 84 -12.50 -3.21 -15.37
N GLY A 85 -13.44 -3.96 -15.96
CA GLY A 85 -14.33 -4.86 -15.24
C GLY A 85 -13.61 -6.04 -14.59
N LYS A 86 -12.59 -6.60 -15.25
CA LYS A 86 -11.73 -7.66 -14.67
C LYS A 86 -11.01 -7.18 -13.42
N ILE A 87 -10.52 -5.94 -13.43
CA ILE A 87 -9.78 -5.37 -12.30
C ILE A 87 -10.64 -5.41 -11.03
N LEU A 88 -11.91 -5.03 -11.10
CA LEU A 88 -12.82 -5.11 -9.95
C LEU A 88 -12.86 -6.51 -9.35
N TRP A 89 -13.07 -7.52 -10.18
CA TRP A 89 -13.21 -8.91 -9.72
C TRP A 89 -11.89 -9.50 -9.22
N TYR A 90 -10.76 -9.12 -9.81
CA TYR A 90 -9.44 -9.50 -9.31
C TYR A 90 -9.15 -8.86 -7.95
N LEU A 91 -9.52 -7.59 -7.76
CA LEU A 91 -9.40 -6.93 -6.45
C LEU A 91 -10.27 -7.63 -5.40
N VAL A 92 -11.52 -7.95 -5.70
CA VAL A 92 -12.40 -8.69 -4.80
C VAL A 92 -11.80 -10.06 -4.46
N ALA A 93 -11.36 -10.81 -5.46
CA ALA A 93 -10.77 -12.14 -5.26
C ALA A 93 -9.47 -12.09 -4.44
N ALA A 94 -8.64 -11.07 -4.63
CA ALA A 94 -7.41 -10.88 -3.87
C ALA A 94 -7.66 -10.40 -2.43
N THR A 95 -8.71 -9.62 -2.22
CA THR A 95 -9.05 -9.08 -0.90
C THR A 95 -9.56 -10.17 0.05
N ILE A 96 -10.31 -11.16 -0.44
CA ILE A 96 -10.89 -12.22 0.40
C ILE A 96 -9.81 -12.99 1.18
N PRO A 97 -8.77 -13.60 0.56
CA PRO A 97 -7.75 -14.32 1.31
C PRO A 97 -6.95 -13.40 2.24
N ALA A 98 -6.67 -12.17 1.84
CA ALA A 98 -5.99 -11.19 2.68
C ALA A 98 -6.82 -10.84 3.92
N ALA A 99 -8.11 -10.62 3.78
CA ALA A 99 -9.03 -10.35 4.88
C ALA A 99 -9.12 -11.55 5.84
N ILE A 100 -9.22 -12.78 5.32
CA ILE A 100 -9.26 -14.00 6.14
C ILE A 100 -7.97 -14.12 6.97
N VAL A 101 -6.81 -13.97 6.35
CA VAL A 101 -5.52 -14.02 7.06
C VAL A 101 -5.42 -12.87 8.07
N GLY A 102 -5.82 -11.65 7.71
CA GLY A 102 -5.82 -10.50 8.62
C GLY A 102 -6.63 -10.75 9.88
N VAL A 103 -7.86 -11.23 9.75
CA VAL A 103 -8.74 -11.52 10.89
C VAL A 103 -8.22 -12.69 11.75
N LEU A 104 -7.73 -13.77 11.12
CA LEU A 104 -7.25 -14.95 11.85
C LEU A 104 -5.96 -14.69 12.63
N PHE A 105 -5.11 -13.79 12.15
CA PHE A 105 -3.79 -13.51 12.72
C PHE A 105 -3.69 -12.12 13.36
N GLU A 106 -4.81 -11.41 13.57
CA GLU A 106 -4.83 -10.07 14.15
C GLU A 106 -4.12 -10.03 15.51
N GLU A 107 -4.53 -10.87 16.47
CA GLU A 107 -3.92 -10.89 17.80
C GLU A 107 -2.43 -11.24 17.83
N PRO A 108 -1.95 -12.30 17.14
CA PRO A 108 -0.52 -12.59 17.05
C PRO A 108 0.30 -11.48 16.41
N ILE A 109 -0.24 -10.85 15.35
CA ILE A 109 0.43 -9.75 14.65
C ILE A 109 0.57 -8.55 15.57
N GLU A 110 -0.50 -8.17 16.27
CA GLU A 110 -0.47 -7.02 17.17
C GLU A 110 0.47 -7.23 18.35
N LYS A 111 0.41 -8.39 19.00
CA LYS A 111 1.22 -8.69 20.20
C LYS A 111 2.70 -8.92 19.89
N ILE A 112 3.03 -9.58 18.79
CA ILE A 112 4.41 -10.01 18.51
C ILE A 112 5.12 -9.00 17.59
N ILE A 113 4.46 -8.54 16.56
CA ILE A 113 5.09 -7.72 15.51
C ILE A 113 5.07 -6.25 15.91
N ARG A 114 3.92 -5.71 16.31
CA ARG A 114 3.77 -4.28 16.62
C ARG A 114 4.64 -3.82 17.80
N SER A 115 4.92 -4.71 18.74
CA SER A 115 5.76 -4.41 19.91
C SER A 115 7.26 -4.54 19.65
N ASN A 116 7.68 -5.02 18.50
CA ASN A 116 9.09 -5.32 18.21
C ASN A 116 9.56 -4.69 16.90
N TYR A 117 10.11 -3.48 17.01
CA TYR A 117 10.62 -2.72 15.86
C TYR A 117 11.74 -3.44 15.09
N VAL A 118 12.51 -4.32 15.73
CA VAL A 118 13.55 -5.11 15.06
C VAL A 118 12.93 -6.12 14.10
N VAL A 119 11.85 -6.79 14.53
CA VAL A 119 11.11 -7.73 13.66
C VAL A 119 10.48 -6.98 12.49
N ILE A 120 9.92 -5.80 12.74
CA ILE A 120 9.35 -4.93 11.69
C ILE A 120 10.45 -4.54 10.69
N ALA A 121 11.61 -4.07 11.15
CA ALA A 121 12.71 -3.67 10.29
C ALA A 121 13.25 -4.82 9.44
N LEU A 122 13.39 -6.02 10.02
CA LEU A 122 13.80 -7.21 9.29
C LEU A 122 12.76 -7.63 8.24
N ALA A 123 11.48 -7.60 8.57
CA ALA A 123 10.40 -7.89 7.62
C ALA A 123 10.39 -6.90 6.44
N LEU A 124 10.60 -5.61 6.70
CA LEU A 124 10.74 -4.59 5.66
C LEU A 124 11.95 -4.84 4.76
N ALA A 125 13.10 -5.18 5.35
CA ALA A 125 14.32 -5.48 4.60
C ALA A 125 14.12 -6.70 3.67
N ILE A 126 13.54 -7.77 4.19
CA ILE A 126 13.23 -8.98 3.41
C ILE A 126 12.26 -8.65 2.26
N MET A 127 11.18 -7.93 2.56
CA MET A 127 10.19 -7.55 1.54
C MET A 127 10.79 -6.62 0.48
N GLY A 128 11.64 -5.67 0.87
CA GLY A 128 12.38 -4.81 -0.06
C GLY A 128 13.27 -5.62 -1.02
N ILE A 129 13.97 -6.64 -0.51
CA ILE A 129 14.76 -7.56 -1.35
C ILE A 129 13.86 -8.34 -2.30
N VAL A 130 12.73 -8.85 -1.83
CA VAL A 130 11.77 -9.60 -2.67
C VAL A 130 11.22 -8.72 -3.79
N ILE A 131 10.82 -7.49 -3.48
CA ILE A 131 10.33 -6.52 -4.48
C ILE A 131 11.42 -6.18 -5.49
N TYR A 132 12.64 -5.92 -5.04
CA TYR A 132 13.78 -5.66 -5.93
C TYR A 132 14.07 -6.81 -6.90
N ILE A 133 14.04 -8.04 -6.38
CA ILE A 133 14.23 -9.25 -7.19
C ILE A 133 13.09 -9.38 -8.20
N ALA A 134 11.83 -9.24 -7.76
CA ALA A 134 10.65 -9.34 -8.62
C ALA A 134 10.68 -8.30 -9.75
N ASP A 135 11.03 -7.05 -9.44
CA ASP A 135 11.15 -5.96 -10.43
C ASP A 135 12.24 -6.27 -11.48
N LYS A 136 13.42 -6.72 -11.03
CA LYS A 136 14.52 -7.09 -11.92
C LYS A 136 14.14 -8.22 -12.89
N TYR A 137 13.41 -9.23 -12.41
CA TYR A 137 12.94 -10.31 -13.28
C TYR A 137 11.79 -9.88 -14.18
N SER A 138 10.90 -9.01 -13.73
CA SER A 138 9.82 -8.44 -14.54
C SER A 138 10.36 -7.61 -15.70
N LEU A 139 11.32 -6.73 -15.46
CA LEU A 139 11.99 -5.95 -16.51
C LEU A 139 12.71 -6.84 -17.54
N SER A 140 13.31 -7.95 -17.10
CA SER A 140 13.92 -8.94 -17.99
C SER A 140 12.90 -9.59 -18.93
N LEU A 141 11.69 -9.90 -18.45
CA LEU A 141 10.63 -10.48 -19.25
C LEU A 141 10.02 -9.49 -20.25
N ILE A 142 9.91 -8.20 -19.90
CA ILE A 142 9.44 -7.16 -20.82
C ILE A 142 10.41 -6.95 -21.97
N HIS A 143 11.71 -6.98 -21.72
CA HIS A 143 12.73 -6.87 -22.77
C HIS A 143 12.77 -8.08 -23.73
N ILE A 144 12.34 -9.25 -23.28
CA ILE A 144 12.26 -10.46 -24.11
C ILE A 144 10.96 -10.47 -24.94
N SER A 145 9.89 -9.83 -24.47
CA SER A 145 8.57 -9.86 -25.10
C SER A 145 8.28 -8.69 -26.05
N GLU A 146 9.14 -7.67 -26.14
CA GLU A 146 9.09 -6.65 -27.20
C GLU A 146 10.16 -6.93 -28.28
N PRO A 147 9.85 -7.71 -29.33
CA PRO A 147 10.64 -7.69 -30.52
C PRO A 147 10.39 -6.36 -31.22
N THR A 148 11.37 -5.45 -31.11
CA THR A 148 11.61 -4.30 -32.01
C THR A 148 10.39 -3.89 -32.85
N ARG A 149 9.54 -3.01 -32.33
CA ARG A 149 8.67 -2.20 -33.20
C ARG A 149 9.59 -1.27 -33.99
N PRO A 150 9.69 -1.41 -35.30
CA PRO A 150 10.38 -0.42 -36.10
C PRO A 150 9.61 0.89 -35.94
N ILE A 151 10.29 1.94 -35.50
CA ILE A 151 9.77 3.30 -35.53
C ILE A 151 9.63 3.64 -37.00
N SER A 152 8.45 3.45 -37.58
CA SER A 152 8.13 3.99 -38.89
C SER A 152 7.96 5.50 -38.72
N ILE A 153 9.03 6.24 -38.89
CA ILE A 153 9.00 7.68 -39.11
C ILE A 153 8.41 7.86 -40.51
N SER A 154 7.10 8.10 -40.59
CA SER A 154 6.46 8.55 -41.81
C SER A 154 6.77 10.04 -41.95
N TYR A 155 7.71 10.40 -42.79
CA TYR A 155 7.81 11.74 -43.34
C TYR A 155 6.78 11.85 -44.49
N SER A 156 5.75 12.67 -44.25
CA SER A 156 4.88 13.28 -45.26
C SER A 156 4.52 14.67 -44.83
#